data_f507c065fc43fe25b964a119eac8dd54
#
_entry.id   f507c065fc43fe25b964a119eac8dd54
#
_cell.length_a   1.000
_cell.length_b   1.000
_cell.length_c   1.000
_cell.angle_alpha   90.00
_cell.angle_beta   90.00
_cell.angle_gamma   90.00
#
_symmetry.space_group_name_H-M   'P 1'
#
loop_
_entity.id
_entity.type
_entity.pdbx_description
1 polymer ?
#
loop_
_entity_poly.entity_id
_entity_poly.type
_entity_poly.pdbx_seq_one_letter_code
_entity_poly.pdbx_strand_id
1 'polypeptide(L)'
;MNPLVSCIITTHNRADLLKNALKSVREQTHPYLEIFIVDDGSEDQTPEICQAWTREDSRIRYIRVPYPKGANHARNVGISQANGKYIAFLDDDDEWMPDKIKTQAEVLERTQESFTFCSKYLAYTNEQHQVVKRKLSVEPRDVVRYEDLLTFNWIGETSKIMVLTSLAREVRFDENLTSAQDYDFYLRILKRGYIAVNVKEPLVDINIHSGPRISTSTTAKYKGQRKIILKYYNDMSKEQKRRQLHHYRMLEWSRNTLRNNVYLKKALSLYPWWKDWVLLKRNTKIMMQGFLMRFHARRAVGTYTEEPVRMKLK
;
A
#
# COMPACT_ATOMS: atom_id res chain seq x y z
N MET A 1 6.32 -24.82 17.70
CA MET A 1 4.89 -24.97 17.33
C MET A 1 4.53 -23.87 16.34
N ASN A 2 3.74 -24.19 15.32
CA ASN A 2 3.28 -23.17 14.39
C ASN A 2 2.25 -22.27 15.08
N PRO A 3 2.43 -20.94 15.12
CA PRO A 3 1.49 -20.02 15.76
C PRO A 3 0.20 -19.89 14.94
N LEU A 4 -0.93 -19.59 15.59
CA LEU A 4 -2.13 -19.15 14.90
C LEU A 4 -1.88 -17.78 14.27
N VAL A 5 -2.27 -17.60 13.01
CA VAL A 5 -2.17 -16.32 12.29
C VAL A 5 -3.56 -15.86 11.85
N SER A 6 -3.88 -14.61 12.18
CA SER A 6 -5.12 -13.95 11.74
C SER A 6 -4.89 -13.25 10.40
N CYS A 7 -5.54 -13.73 9.35
CA CYS A 7 -5.50 -13.12 8.03
C CYS A 7 -6.67 -12.14 7.89
N ILE A 8 -6.40 -10.86 7.67
CA ILE A 8 -7.44 -9.82 7.55
C ILE A 8 -7.49 -9.36 6.10
N ILE A 9 -8.62 -9.61 5.43
CA ILE A 9 -8.93 -9.13 4.09
C ILE A 9 -9.95 -8.00 4.22
N THR A 10 -9.65 -6.82 3.68
CA THR A 10 -10.60 -5.71 3.66
C THR A 10 -11.14 -5.50 2.26
N THR A 11 -12.46 -5.31 2.12
CA THR A 11 -13.12 -5.16 0.83
C THR A 11 -14.22 -4.11 0.85
N HIS A 12 -14.53 -3.53 -0.33
CA HIS A 12 -15.67 -2.65 -0.55
C HIS A 12 -16.06 -2.65 -2.04
N ASN A 13 -17.25 -3.20 -2.38
CA ASN A 13 -17.79 -3.27 -3.74
C ASN A 13 -16.84 -3.90 -4.76
N ARG A 14 -16.20 -5.04 -4.42
CA ARG A 14 -15.20 -5.71 -5.24
C ARG A 14 -15.28 -7.24 -5.16
N ALA A 15 -16.50 -7.77 -5.26
CA ALA A 15 -16.78 -9.20 -5.13
C ALA A 15 -15.88 -10.10 -6.00
N ASP A 16 -15.59 -9.71 -7.25
CA ASP A 16 -14.79 -10.52 -8.17
C ASP A 16 -13.29 -10.53 -7.82
N LEU A 17 -12.72 -9.41 -7.38
CA LEU A 17 -11.33 -9.34 -6.94
C LEU A 17 -11.14 -10.13 -5.63
N LEU A 18 -12.08 -9.98 -4.69
CA LEU A 18 -12.05 -10.66 -3.41
C LEU A 18 -12.00 -12.19 -3.54
N LYS A 19 -12.57 -12.78 -4.60
CA LYS A 19 -12.51 -14.22 -4.86
C LYS A 19 -11.06 -14.73 -4.97
N ASN A 20 -10.23 -14.04 -5.73
CA ASN A 20 -8.83 -14.41 -5.92
C ASN A 20 -8.01 -14.18 -4.65
N ALA A 21 -8.21 -13.05 -3.98
CA ALA A 21 -7.57 -12.75 -2.71
C ALA A 21 -7.88 -13.83 -1.66
N LEU A 22 -9.16 -14.17 -1.45
CA LEU A 22 -9.56 -15.21 -0.50
C LEU A 22 -9.03 -16.58 -0.88
N LYS A 23 -9.07 -16.95 -2.17
CA LYS A 23 -8.50 -18.22 -2.65
C LYS A 23 -7.04 -18.33 -2.23
N SER A 24 -6.24 -17.28 -2.44
CA SER A 24 -4.81 -17.26 -2.10
C SER A 24 -4.54 -17.42 -0.60
N VAL A 25 -5.47 -16.98 0.28
CA VAL A 25 -5.38 -17.19 1.72
C VAL A 25 -5.79 -18.61 2.11
N ARG A 26 -6.84 -19.16 1.51
CA ARG A 26 -7.29 -20.54 1.78
C ARG A 26 -6.24 -21.60 1.39
N GLU A 27 -5.46 -21.31 0.36
CA GLU A 27 -4.39 -22.16 -0.20
C GLU A 27 -3.02 -22.01 0.49
N GLN A 28 -2.93 -21.25 1.59
CA GLN A 28 -1.69 -21.12 2.35
C GLN A 28 -1.26 -22.45 2.97
N THR A 29 0.03 -22.75 2.91
CA THR A 29 0.61 -23.98 3.48
C THR A 29 0.72 -23.95 5.00
N HIS A 30 0.56 -22.81 5.64
CA HIS A 30 0.53 -22.68 7.08
C HIS A 30 -0.76 -23.27 7.66
N PRO A 31 -0.69 -24.23 8.62
CA PRO A 31 -1.86 -25.01 9.01
C PRO A 31 -2.87 -24.28 9.94
N TYR A 32 -2.40 -23.27 10.68
CA TYR A 32 -3.21 -22.61 11.72
C TYR A 32 -3.56 -21.18 11.31
N LEU A 33 -4.72 -21.03 10.65
CA LEU A 33 -5.24 -19.75 10.18
C LEU A 33 -6.65 -19.50 10.72
N GLU A 34 -6.94 -18.25 11.03
CA GLU A 34 -8.30 -17.70 11.03
C GLU A 34 -8.35 -16.56 10.00
N ILE A 35 -9.45 -16.44 9.28
CA ILE A 35 -9.59 -15.54 8.14
C ILE A 35 -10.75 -14.58 8.41
N PHE A 36 -10.45 -13.29 8.49
CA PHE A 36 -11.46 -12.25 8.63
C PHE A 36 -11.66 -11.55 7.30
N ILE A 37 -12.85 -11.62 6.74
CA ILE A 37 -13.27 -10.77 5.63
C ILE A 37 -14.03 -9.60 6.25
N VAL A 38 -13.45 -8.41 6.18
CA VAL A 38 -14.07 -7.20 6.72
C VAL A 38 -14.57 -6.35 5.56
N ASP A 39 -15.90 -6.34 5.41
CA ASP A 39 -16.60 -5.63 4.36
C ASP A 39 -17.00 -4.23 4.84
N ASP A 40 -16.45 -3.23 4.21
CA ASP A 40 -16.69 -1.82 4.50
C ASP A 40 -18.00 -1.31 3.86
N GLY A 41 -19.10 -2.02 4.12
CA GLY A 41 -20.45 -1.60 3.70
C GLY A 41 -20.70 -1.78 2.21
N SER A 42 -20.34 -2.91 1.61
CA SER A 42 -20.61 -3.20 0.19
C SER A 42 -22.09 -3.30 -0.13
N GLU A 43 -22.45 -2.83 -1.34
CA GLU A 43 -23.79 -2.86 -1.92
C GLU A 43 -23.90 -3.79 -3.15
N ASP A 44 -22.76 -4.38 -3.58
CA ASP A 44 -22.70 -5.38 -4.64
C ASP A 44 -22.94 -6.80 -4.08
N GLN A 45 -22.57 -7.84 -4.83
CA GLN A 45 -22.73 -9.25 -4.43
C GLN A 45 -21.75 -9.71 -3.33
N THR A 46 -20.89 -8.81 -2.78
CA THR A 46 -19.91 -9.16 -1.74
C THR A 46 -20.53 -9.82 -0.53
N PRO A 47 -21.65 -9.32 0.07
CA PRO A 47 -22.26 -9.92 1.26
C PRO A 47 -22.71 -11.36 1.04
N GLU A 48 -23.40 -11.62 -0.07
CA GLU A 48 -23.94 -12.94 -0.41
C GLU A 48 -22.82 -13.98 -0.59
N ILE A 49 -21.78 -13.58 -1.34
CA ILE A 49 -20.62 -14.42 -1.62
C ILE A 49 -19.86 -14.73 -0.32
N CYS A 50 -19.62 -13.73 0.52
CA CYS A 50 -18.92 -13.93 1.80
C CYS A 50 -19.71 -14.84 2.76
N GLN A 51 -21.03 -14.71 2.82
CA GLN A 51 -21.88 -15.62 3.61
C GLN A 51 -21.82 -17.06 3.11
N ALA A 52 -21.75 -17.28 1.80
CA ALA A 52 -21.55 -18.61 1.24
C ALA A 52 -20.21 -19.21 1.69
N TRP A 53 -19.13 -18.47 1.60
CA TRP A 53 -17.80 -18.94 1.99
C TRP A 53 -17.65 -19.25 3.48
N THR A 54 -18.36 -18.56 4.38
CA THR A 54 -18.35 -18.92 5.80
C THR A 54 -18.98 -20.29 6.08
N ARG A 55 -19.84 -20.80 5.19
CA ARG A 55 -20.42 -22.15 5.28
C ARG A 55 -19.47 -23.22 4.72
N GLU A 56 -18.63 -22.84 3.75
CA GLU A 56 -17.68 -23.75 3.11
C GLU A 56 -16.41 -23.98 3.93
N ASP A 57 -15.93 -22.95 4.64
CA ASP A 57 -14.67 -22.98 5.37
C ASP A 57 -14.83 -22.35 6.76
N SER A 58 -14.79 -23.19 7.80
CA SER A 58 -14.98 -22.77 9.19
C SER A 58 -13.92 -21.81 9.73
N ARG A 59 -12.81 -21.64 9.03
CA ARG A 59 -11.78 -20.66 9.38
C ARG A 59 -12.21 -19.23 9.01
N ILE A 60 -13.21 -19.06 8.13
CA ILE A 60 -13.65 -17.76 7.62
C ILE A 60 -14.69 -17.15 8.55
N ARG A 61 -14.48 -15.90 8.89
CA ARG A 61 -15.42 -15.03 9.60
C ARG A 61 -15.69 -13.79 8.76
N TYR A 62 -16.96 -13.57 8.42
CA TYR A 62 -17.40 -12.39 7.69
C TYR A 62 -17.92 -11.33 8.66
N ILE A 63 -17.39 -10.11 8.55
CA ILE A 63 -17.77 -8.95 9.37
C ILE A 63 -18.16 -7.83 8.43
N ARG A 64 -19.41 -7.39 8.48
CA ARG A 64 -19.91 -6.26 7.70
C ARG A 64 -19.98 -5.00 8.56
N VAL A 65 -19.35 -3.92 8.12
CA VAL A 65 -19.56 -2.59 8.68
C VAL A 65 -20.84 -2.01 8.08
N PRO A 66 -21.73 -1.40 8.89
CA PRO A 66 -23.06 -0.99 8.41
C PRO A 66 -23.03 0.03 7.26
N TYR A 67 -22.00 0.87 7.19
CA TYR A 67 -21.79 1.88 6.15
C TYR A 67 -20.29 2.13 5.96
N PRO A 68 -19.85 2.57 4.76
CA PRO A 68 -18.43 2.75 4.47
C PRO A 68 -17.76 3.77 5.38
N LYS A 69 -16.64 3.36 6.00
CA LYS A 69 -15.76 4.21 6.84
C LYS A 69 -14.32 4.25 6.34
N GLY A 70 -14.02 3.47 5.32
CA GLY A 70 -12.72 3.37 4.69
C GLY A 70 -11.85 2.21 5.22
N ALA A 71 -10.88 1.82 4.42
CA ALA A 71 -10.04 0.65 4.64
C ALA A 71 -9.33 0.62 6.00
N ASN A 72 -8.97 1.78 6.58
CA ASN A 72 -8.34 1.83 7.90
C ASN A 72 -9.28 1.39 9.01
N HIS A 73 -10.54 1.82 8.96
CA HIS A 73 -11.56 1.38 9.89
C HIS A 73 -11.78 -0.13 9.75
N ALA A 74 -11.94 -0.63 8.53
CA ALA A 74 -12.11 -2.06 8.28
C ALA A 74 -10.93 -2.89 8.80
N ARG A 75 -9.67 -2.44 8.57
CA ARG A 75 -8.49 -3.10 9.16
C ARG A 75 -8.51 -3.08 10.69
N ASN A 76 -8.89 -1.96 11.30
CA ASN A 76 -9.01 -1.84 12.76
C ASN A 76 -10.09 -2.74 13.35
N VAL A 77 -11.21 -2.93 12.66
CA VAL A 77 -12.24 -3.92 13.03
C VAL A 77 -11.64 -5.31 13.01
N GLY A 78 -10.96 -5.72 11.95
CA GLY A 78 -10.26 -7.00 11.86
C GLY A 78 -9.22 -7.19 12.98
N ILE A 79 -8.39 -6.18 13.25
CA ILE A 79 -7.40 -6.19 14.36
C ILE A 79 -8.07 -6.46 15.71
N SER A 80 -9.24 -5.87 15.96
CA SER A 80 -9.95 -6.05 17.23
C SER A 80 -10.45 -7.47 17.45
N GLN A 81 -10.75 -8.21 16.38
CA GLN A 81 -11.29 -9.57 16.38
C GLN A 81 -10.21 -10.66 16.32
N ALA A 82 -9.00 -10.31 15.90
CA ALA A 82 -7.90 -11.24 15.68
C ALA A 82 -7.48 -11.96 16.97
N ASN A 83 -7.38 -13.30 16.98
CA ASN A 83 -6.93 -14.10 18.12
C ASN A 83 -5.55 -14.75 17.88
N GLY A 84 -5.04 -14.71 16.64
CA GLY A 84 -3.73 -15.22 16.29
C GLY A 84 -2.60 -14.47 17.00
N LYS A 85 -1.46 -15.14 17.16
CA LYS A 85 -0.22 -14.51 17.64
C LYS A 85 0.19 -13.36 16.72
N TYR A 86 0.02 -13.56 15.41
CA TYR A 86 0.34 -12.59 14.37
C TYR A 86 -0.89 -12.24 13.54
N ILE A 87 -0.86 -11.04 12.98
CA ILE A 87 -1.81 -10.55 11.97
C ILE A 87 -1.08 -10.37 10.66
N ALA A 88 -1.68 -10.85 9.58
CA ALA A 88 -1.29 -10.54 8.21
C ALA A 88 -2.45 -9.86 7.48
N PHE A 89 -2.17 -8.80 6.73
CA PHE A 89 -3.18 -8.05 5.98
C PHE A 89 -3.09 -8.37 4.50
N LEU A 90 -4.24 -8.44 3.84
CA LEU A 90 -4.36 -8.58 2.39
C LEU A 90 -5.41 -7.60 1.86
N ASP A 91 -5.03 -6.80 0.88
CA ASP A 91 -5.99 -5.98 0.14
C ASP A 91 -6.74 -6.88 -0.87
N ASP A 92 -8.01 -6.62 -1.13
CA ASP A 92 -8.90 -7.47 -1.93
C ASP A 92 -8.51 -7.59 -3.41
N ASP A 93 -7.56 -6.77 -3.87
CA ASP A 93 -7.02 -6.76 -5.22
C ASP A 93 -5.61 -7.40 -5.33
N ASP A 94 -5.07 -7.97 -4.25
CA ASP A 94 -3.75 -8.63 -4.22
C ASP A 94 -3.89 -10.15 -3.95
N GLU A 95 -2.82 -10.91 -4.19
CA GLU A 95 -2.81 -12.36 -3.95
C GLU A 95 -1.50 -12.79 -3.25
N TRP A 96 -1.59 -13.74 -2.33
CA TRP A 96 -0.42 -14.29 -1.64
C TRP A 96 0.11 -15.54 -2.33
N MET A 97 1.44 -15.73 -2.31
CA MET A 97 2.07 -16.99 -2.66
C MET A 97 1.78 -18.02 -1.56
N PRO A 98 1.73 -19.34 -1.89
CA PRO A 98 1.31 -20.39 -0.95
C PRO A 98 2.08 -20.43 0.37
N ASP A 99 3.37 -20.10 0.37
CA ASP A 99 4.23 -20.18 1.56
C ASP A 99 4.38 -18.85 2.33
N LYS A 100 3.60 -17.81 1.96
CA LYS A 100 3.80 -16.46 2.55
C LYS A 100 3.63 -16.45 4.06
N ILE A 101 2.56 -17.01 4.57
CA ILE A 101 2.28 -17.00 6.01
C ILE A 101 3.29 -17.87 6.77
N LYS A 102 3.59 -19.06 6.26
CA LYS A 102 4.58 -19.97 6.85
C LYS A 102 5.95 -19.30 6.95
N THR A 103 6.48 -18.78 5.85
CA THR A 103 7.82 -18.17 5.80
C THR A 103 7.94 -16.96 6.72
N GLN A 104 6.95 -16.07 6.73
CA GLN A 104 6.98 -14.89 7.61
C GLN A 104 6.84 -15.28 9.09
N ALA A 105 5.98 -16.23 9.44
CA ALA A 105 5.84 -16.72 10.80
C ALA A 105 7.14 -17.36 11.29
N GLU A 106 7.80 -18.20 10.50
CA GLU A 106 9.08 -18.81 10.81
C GLU A 106 10.18 -17.76 11.05
N VAL A 107 10.21 -16.68 10.25
CA VAL A 107 11.15 -15.57 10.46
C VAL A 107 10.90 -14.89 11.80
N LEU A 108 9.64 -14.55 12.11
CA LEU A 108 9.30 -13.90 13.40
C LEU A 108 9.61 -14.79 14.60
N GLU A 109 9.31 -16.10 14.52
CA GLU A 109 9.62 -17.06 15.60
C GLU A 109 11.14 -17.24 15.80
N ARG A 110 11.91 -17.25 14.71
CA ARG A 110 13.36 -17.41 14.76
C ARG A 110 14.08 -16.16 15.27
N THR A 111 13.64 -14.97 14.81
CA THR A 111 14.28 -13.70 15.16
C THR A 111 13.77 -13.08 16.44
N GLN A 112 12.65 -13.57 16.97
CA GLN A 112 11.92 -13.00 18.11
C GLN A 112 11.49 -11.54 17.86
N GLU A 113 11.38 -11.14 16.59
CA GLU A 113 10.93 -9.81 16.21
C GLU A 113 9.39 -9.76 16.12
N SER A 114 8.85 -8.55 16.07
CA SER A 114 7.40 -8.32 16.12
C SER A 114 6.81 -7.91 14.77
N PHE A 115 7.66 -7.64 13.77
CA PHE A 115 7.23 -7.10 12.49
C PHE A 115 8.10 -7.57 11.33
N THR A 116 7.47 -8.10 10.28
CA THR A 116 8.15 -8.55 9.06
C THR A 116 7.42 -8.09 7.81
N PHE A 117 8.13 -8.02 6.71
CA PHE A 117 7.60 -7.77 5.38
C PHE A 117 8.35 -8.61 4.33
N CYS A 118 7.81 -8.74 3.12
CA CYS A 118 8.42 -9.54 2.08
C CYS A 118 8.63 -8.76 0.78
N SER A 119 9.40 -9.34 -0.16
CA SER A 119 9.45 -8.88 -1.54
C SER A 119 8.15 -9.24 -2.27
N LYS A 120 7.98 -8.74 -3.49
CA LYS A 120 6.74 -8.88 -4.26
C LYS A 120 6.97 -9.09 -5.73
N TYR A 121 5.96 -9.60 -6.43
CA TYR A 121 5.80 -9.40 -7.84
C TYR A 121 4.83 -8.24 -8.11
N LEU A 122 5.09 -7.45 -9.15
CA LEU A 122 4.10 -6.61 -9.79
C LEU A 122 3.41 -7.48 -10.84
N ALA A 123 2.20 -7.90 -10.57
CA ALA A 123 1.41 -8.78 -11.43
C ALA A 123 0.49 -7.93 -12.32
N TYR A 124 0.71 -7.98 -13.63
CA TYR A 124 -0.14 -7.28 -14.59
C TYR A 124 -1.27 -8.21 -15.00
N THR A 125 -2.51 -7.76 -14.84
CA THR A 125 -3.70 -8.57 -15.12
C THR A 125 -4.43 -8.09 -16.36
N ASN A 126 -5.13 -9.03 -17.05
CA ASN A 126 -6.08 -8.73 -18.11
C ASN A 126 -7.44 -8.28 -17.54
N GLU A 127 -8.43 -8.04 -18.40
CA GLU A 127 -9.79 -7.65 -18.02
C GLU A 127 -10.53 -8.71 -17.18
N GLN A 128 -10.15 -9.97 -17.30
CA GLN A 128 -10.67 -11.09 -16.51
C GLN A 128 -9.90 -11.30 -15.18
N HIS A 129 -9.08 -10.33 -14.78
CA HIS A 129 -8.23 -10.37 -13.59
C HIS A 129 -7.21 -11.52 -13.55
N GLN A 130 -6.87 -12.11 -14.71
CA GLN A 130 -5.85 -13.16 -14.81
C GLN A 130 -4.46 -12.53 -14.99
N VAL A 131 -3.47 -13.04 -14.27
CA VAL A 131 -2.08 -12.55 -14.34
C VAL A 131 -1.47 -12.94 -15.70
N VAL A 132 -1.14 -11.94 -16.51
CA VAL A 132 -0.49 -12.11 -17.82
C VAL A 132 1.01 -11.87 -17.77
N LYS A 133 1.51 -11.15 -16.76
CA LYS A 133 2.93 -10.84 -16.60
C LYS A 133 3.26 -10.55 -15.16
N ARG A 134 4.37 -11.10 -14.66
CA ARG A 134 4.96 -10.72 -13.36
C ARG A 134 6.29 -10.01 -13.55
N LYS A 135 6.53 -9.00 -12.74
CA LYS A 135 7.83 -8.32 -12.62
C LYS A 135 8.30 -8.38 -11.18
N LEU A 136 9.41 -9.05 -10.94
CA LEU A 136 10.03 -9.13 -9.62
C LEU A 136 10.42 -7.75 -9.09
N SER A 137 10.10 -7.48 -7.83
CA SER A 137 10.49 -6.28 -7.08
C SER A 137 11.01 -6.70 -5.71
N VAL A 138 12.34 -6.80 -5.62
CA VAL A 138 13.03 -7.14 -4.37
C VAL A 138 13.28 -5.86 -3.57
N GLU A 139 12.97 -5.92 -2.29
CA GLU A 139 13.30 -4.84 -1.37
C GLU A 139 14.78 -4.96 -0.95
N PRO A 140 15.60 -3.89 -1.09
CA PRO A 140 17.05 -4.00 -0.96
C PRO A 140 17.54 -4.18 0.47
N ARG A 141 16.75 -3.74 1.47
CA ARG A 141 17.16 -3.75 2.89
C ARG A 141 16.78 -5.07 3.56
N ASP A 142 17.64 -5.60 4.40
CA ASP A 142 17.35 -6.78 5.24
C ASP A 142 16.49 -6.40 6.45
N VAL A 143 16.76 -5.22 6.98
CA VAL A 143 16.06 -4.64 8.13
C VAL A 143 15.73 -3.19 7.82
N VAL A 144 14.56 -2.76 8.24
CA VAL A 144 14.10 -1.37 8.16
C VAL A 144 13.88 -0.85 9.58
N ARG A 145 14.51 0.29 9.89
CA ARG A 145 14.39 1.01 11.17
C ARG A 145 13.57 2.29 10.99
N TYR A 146 13.24 2.95 12.08
CA TYR A 146 12.47 4.20 12.06
C TYR A 146 13.13 5.27 11.18
N GLU A 147 14.44 5.46 11.33
CA GLU A 147 15.22 6.47 10.58
C GLU A 147 15.21 6.20 9.07
N ASP A 148 15.14 4.93 8.67
CA ASP A 148 15.03 4.53 7.28
C ASP A 148 13.69 4.95 6.69
N LEU A 149 12.60 4.72 7.44
CA LEU A 149 11.26 5.12 7.03
C LEU A 149 11.09 6.63 6.95
N LEU A 150 11.76 7.41 7.80
CA LEU A 150 11.74 8.87 7.68
C LEU A 150 12.29 9.36 6.34
N THR A 151 13.03 8.52 5.62
CA THR A 151 13.54 8.81 4.28
C THR A 151 12.57 8.37 3.18
N PHE A 152 12.01 7.15 3.32
CA PHE A 152 11.23 6.50 2.29
C PHE A 152 10.44 5.32 2.86
N ASN A 153 9.23 5.01 2.31
CA ASN A 153 8.51 3.79 2.64
C ASN A 153 9.18 2.57 1.99
N TRP A 154 10.13 1.95 2.68
CA TRP A 154 10.85 0.74 2.24
C TRP A 154 10.01 -0.53 2.36
N ILE A 155 8.99 -0.52 3.22
CA ILE A 155 8.12 -1.68 3.46
C ILE A 155 7.08 -1.83 2.33
N GLY A 156 6.43 -0.73 1.96
CA GLY A 156 5.48 -0.70 0.85
C GLY A 156 4.05 -1.06 1.27
N GLU A 157 3.39 -1.91 0.49
CA GLU A 157 1.97 -2.22 0.58
C GLU A 157 1.63 -3.09 1.81
N THR A 158 0.41 -2.95 2.35
CA THR A 158 -0.11 -3.70 3.49
C THR A 158 -0.14 -5.21 3.26
N SER A 159 -0.40 -5.65 2.04
CA SER A 159 -0.43 -7.08 1.68
C SER A 159 0.89 -7.83 1.89
N LYS A 160 2.00 -7.11 2.09
CA LYS A 160 3.35 -7.66 2.28
C LYS A 160 3.70 -7.98 3.73
N ILE A 161 2.95 -7.45 4.70
CA ILE A 161 3.37 -7.45 6.10
C ILE A 161 2.75 -8.58 6.93
N MET A 162 3.47 -8.91 8.01
CA MET A 162 2.96 -9.64 9.16
C MET A 162 3.47 -8.97 10.44
N VAL A 163 2.61 -8.83 11.44
CA VAL A 163 2.90 -8.08 12.66
C VAL A 163 2.34 -8.81 13.89
N LEU A 164 2.99 -8.68 15.04
CA LEU A 164 2.51 -9.21 16.31
C LEU A 164 1.15 -8.57 16.65
N THR A 165 0.15 -9.39 16.99
CA THR A 165 -1.24 -8.95 17.21
C THR A 165 -1.35 -7.91 18.32
N SER A 166 -0.63 -8.09 19.43
CA SER A 166 -0.64 -7.09 20.52
C SER A 166 -0.13 -5.72 20.06
N LEU A 167 0.92 -5.70 19.22
CA LEU A 167 1.48 -4.48 18.66
C LEU A 167 0.50 -3.82 17.67
N ALA A 168 -0.14 -4.60 16.80
CA ALA A 168 -1.15 -4.07 15.89
C ALA A 168 -2.36 -3.48 16.65
N ARG A 169 -2.79 -4.10 17.75
CA ARG A 169 -3.86 -3.59 18.61
C ARG A 169 -3.52 -2.29 19.32
N GLU A 170 -2.27 -2.13 19.74
CA GLU A 170 -1.78 -0.91 20.39
C GLU A 170 -1.69 0.25 19.40
N VAL A 171 -1.15 -0.01 18.21
CA VAL A 171 -0.85 1.05 17.22
C VAL A 171 -2.06 1.43 16.38
N ARG A 172 -2.81 0.47 15.89
CA ARG A 172 -3.96 0.61 14.96
C ARG A 172 -3.68 1.49 13.75
N PHE A 173 -4.51 1.44 12.73
CA PHE A 173 -4.45 2.39 11.62
C PHE A 173 -5.11 3.72 12.01
N ASP A 174 -4.56 4.84 11.55
CA ASP A 174 -5.14 6.18 11.75
C ASP A 174 -6.31 6.38 10.75
N GLU A 175 -7.54 6.33 11.24
CA GLU A 175 -8.76 6.41 10.43
C GLU A 175 -8.96 7.79 9.78
N ASN A 176 -8.24 8.83 10.21
CA ASN A 176 -8.27 10.16 9.61
C ASN A 176 -7.38 10.26 8.34
N LEU A 177 -6.63 9.19 8.01
CA LEU A 177 -5.78 9.17 6.84
C LEU A 177 -6.49 8.50 5.66
N THR A 178 -6.65 9.21 4.56
CA THR A 178 -7.21 8.70 3.31
C THR A 178 -6.15 8.19 2.32
N SER A 179 -4.86 8.35 2.64
CA SER A 179 -3.72 7.87 1.84
C SER A 179 -2.45 7.88 2.69
N ALA A 180 -1.43 7.09 2.30
CA ALA A 180 -0.21 6.81 3.07
C ALA A 180 -0.51 6.19 4.46
N GLN A 181 -1.58 5.42 4.54
CA GLN A 181 -2.11 4.79 5.73
C GLN A 181 -1.16 3.74 6.28
N ASP A 182 -0.65 2.91 5.37
CA ASP A 182 0.38 1.91 5.57
C ASP A 182 1.66 2.53 6.12
N TYR A 183 2.12 3.58 5.46
CA TYR A 183 3.35 4.28 5.82
C TYR A 183 3.27 4.89 7.24
N ASP A 184 2.14 5.51 7.59
CA ASP A 184 1.92 6.04 8.94
C ASP A 184 1.90 4.92 10.00
N PHE A 185 1.23 3.80 9.71
CA PHE A 185 1.17 2.65 10.60
C PHE A 185 2.57 2.10 10.89
N TYR A 186 3.40 1.93 9.86
CA TYR A 186 4.79 1.46 10.03
C TYR A 186 5.65 2.46 10.79
N LEU A 187 5.55 3.75 10.49
CA LEU A 187 6.28 4.80 11.22
C LEU A 187 5.94 4.78 12.71
N ARG A 188 4.67 4.58 13.07
CA ARG A 188 4.25 4.53 14.49
C ARG A 188 4.74 3.26 15.19
N ILE A 189 4.81 2.13 14.50
CA ILE A 189 5.42 0.89 15.02
C ILE A 189 6.91 1.11 15.28
N LEU A 190 7.66 1.52 14.25
CA LEU A 190 9.12 1.61 14.33
C LEU A 190 9.58 2.75 15.25
N LYS A 191 8.79 3.81 15.42
CA LYS A 191 9.07 4.88 16.41
C LYS A 191 9.09 4.38 17.85
N ARG A 192 8.48 3.22 18.14
CA ARG A 192 8.51 2.55 19.45
C ARG A 192 9.76 1.69 19.69
N GLY A 193 10.71 1.72 18.75
CA GLY A 193 11.96 0.96 18.86
C GLY A 193 11.91 -0.41 18.18
N TYR A 194 10.78 -0.83 17.62
CA TYR A 194 10.70 -2.05 16.81
C TYR A 194 11.43 -1.91 15.49
N ILE A 195 11.78 -3.03 14.89
CA ILE A 195 12.36 -3.11 13.55
C ILE A 195 11.45 -3.95 12.64
N ALA A 196 11.53 -3.74 11.34
CA ALA A 196 10.88 -4.59 10.35
C ALA A 196 11.92 -5.46 9.65
N VAL A 197 11.76 -6.79 9.74
CA VAL A 197 12.65 -7.77 9.11
C VAL A 197 12.13 -8.12 7.72
N ASN A 198 13.00 -8.10 6.73
CA ASN A 198 12.66 -8.41 5.35
C ASN A 198 12.83 -9.89 5.03
N VAL A 199 11.77 -10.50 4.57
CA VAL A 199 11.82 -11.77 3.84
C VAL A 199 12.08 -11.45 2.37
N LYS A 200 13.27 -11.80 1.87
CA LYS A 200 13.69 -11.46 0.48
C LYS A 200 12.86 -12.16 -0.59
N GLU A 201 12.18 -13.23 -0.23
CA GLU A 201 11.34 -13.97 -1.15
C GLU A 201 10.14 -13.13 -1.61
N PRO A 202 9.77 -13.19 -2.89
CA PRO A 202 8.58 -12.53 -3.41
C PRO A 202 7.34 -13.37 -3.09
N LEU A 203 6.68 -13.05 -1.98
CA LEU A 203 5.59 -13.84 -1.42
C LEU A 203 4.21 -13.23 -1.68
N VAL A 204 4.13 -12.20 -2.51
CA VAL A 204 2.90 -11.48 -2.82
C VAL A 204 2.88 -11.02 -4.27
N ASP A 205 1.75 -11.22 -4.95
CA ASP A 205 1.40 -10.57 -6.19
C ASP A 205 0.64 -9.27 -5.88
N ILE A 206 1.24 -8.12 -6.20
CA ILE A 206 0.55 -6.82 -6.19
C ILE A 206 -0.04 -6.63 -7.57
N ASN A 207 -1.35 -6.83 -7.68
CA ASN A 207 -2.04 -6.84 -8.97
C ASN A 207 -2.16 -5.42 -9.54
N ILE A 208 -1.74 -5.24 -10.79
CA ILE A 208 -1.82 -4.00 -11.55
C ILE A 208 -2.94 -4.14 -12.57
N HIS A 209 -4.12 -3.64 -12.24
CA HIS A 209 -5.31 -3.63 -13.09
C HIS A 209 -5.69 -2.20 -13.50
N SER A 210 -6.58 -2.07 -14.49
CA SER A 210 -7.06 -0.79 -15.02
C SER A 210 -8.09 -0.08 -14.12
N GLY A 211 -8.66 -0.79 -13.14
CA GLY A 211 -9.68 -0.25 -12.24
C GLY A 211 -9.17 0.83 -11.28
N PRO A 212 -10.07 1.51 -10.57
CA PRO A 212 -9.71 2.59 -9.64
C PRO A 212 -8.90 2.06 -8.45
N ARG A 213 -7.78 2.75 -8.15
CA ARG A 213 -6.89 2.45 -7.02
C ARG A 213 -6.42 3.75 -6.36
N ILE A 214 -6.32 3.77 -5.03
CA ILE A 214 -5.72 4.91 -4.30
C ILE A 214 -4.28 5.12 -4.78
N SER A 215 -3.55 4.03 -5.01
CA SER A 215 -2.15 4.05 -5.46
C SER A 215 -1.94 4.59 -6.88
N THR A 216 -2.96 4.72 -7.73
CA THR A 216 -2.86 5.36 -9.05
C THR A 216 -3.14 6.86 -9.00
N SER A 217 -3.85 7.35 -7.98
CA SER A 217 -4.17 8.76 -7.83
C SER A 217 -2.96 9.59 -7.38
N THR A 218 -2.42 10.40 -8.29
CA THR A 218 -1.34 11.35 -7.97
C THR A 218 -1.75 12.35 -6.90
N THR A 219 -3.02 12.78 -6.89
CA THR A 219 -3.55 13.70 -5.87
C THR A 219 -3.60 13.05 -4.50
N ALA A 220 -4.03 11.78 -4.39
CA ALA A 220 -4.02 11.05 -3.12
C ALA A 220 -2.59 10.89 -2.60
N LYS A 221 -1.65 10.45 -3.44
CA LYS A 221 -0.22 10.34 -3.08
C LYS A 221 0.36 11.68 -2.58
N TYR A 222 0.07 12.77 -3.29
CA TYR A 222 0.51 14.12 -2.89
C TYR A 222 -0.04 14.51 -1.51
N LYS A 223 -1.35 14.32 -1.28
CA LYS A 223 -1.98 14.62 0.02
C LYS A 223 -1.40 13.75 1.15
N GLY A 224 -1.23 12.45 0.90
CA GLY A 224 -0.64 11.52 1.86
C GLY A 224 0.80 11.88 2.21
N GLN A 225 1.64 12.12 1.21
CA GLN A 225 3.03 12.53 1.42
C GLN A 225 3.12 13.83 2.25
N ARG A 226 2.25 14.81 1.98
CA ARG A 226 2.20 16.04 2.76
C ARG A 226 1.87 15.78 4.23
N LYS A 227 0.87 14.92 4.51
CA LYS A 227 0.50 14.55 5.89
C LYS A 227 1.66 13.88 6.62
N ILE A 228 2.36 12.94 5.99
CA ILE A 228 3.54 12.27 6.55
C ILE A 228 4.64 13.29 6.88
N ILE A 229 4.99 14.17 5.94
CA ILE A 229 6.01 15.20 6.19
C ILE A 229 5.64 16.06 7.38
N LEU A 230 4.41 16.57 7.45
CA LEU A 230 3.97 17.44 8.55
C LEU A 230 3.98 16.70 9.89
N LYS A 231 3.48 15.45 9.93
CA LYS A 231 3.35 14.66 11.17
C LYS A 231 4.72 14.29 11.77
N TYR A 232 5.71 14.02 10.93
CA TYR A 232 7.03 13.53 11.37
C TYR A 232 8.16 14.54 11.10
N TYR A 233 7.85 15.79 10.81
CA TYR A 233 8.84 16.81 10.43
C TYR A 233 9.94 17.01 11.48
N ASN A 234 9.56 17.05 12.76
CA ASN A 234 10.50 17.26 13.85
C ASN A 234 11.44 16.07 14.12
N ASP A 235 11.01 14.87 13.74
CA ASP A 235 11.82 13.65 13.88
C ASP A 235 12.86 13.53 12.75
N MET A 236 12.73 14.30 11.68
CA MET A 236 13.59 14.20 10.50
C MET A 236 14.87 15.03 10.63
N SER A 237 16.01 14.45 10.26
CA SER A 237 17.25 15.17 10.02
C SER A 237 17.12 16.16 8.83
N LYS A 238 18.07 17.08 8.69
CA LYS A 238 18.12 18.00 7.54
C LYS A 238 18.12 17.27 6.19
N GLU A 239 18.84 16.15 6.12
CA GLU A 239 18.92 15.34 4.90
C GLU A 239 17.60 14.63 4.60
N GLN A 240 16.97 14.02 5.61
CA GLN A 240 15.67 13.38 5.46
C GLN A 240 14.58 14.39 5.04
N LYS A 241 14.58 15.59 5.63
CA LYS A 241 13.68 16.70 5.20
C LYS A 241 13.87 17.03 3.73
N ARG A 242 15.13 17.17 3.28
CA ARG A 242 15.44 17.44 1.87
C ARG A 242 14.91 16.34 0.94
N ARG A 243 15.12 15.07 1.28
CA ARG A 243 14.64 13.92 0.49
C ARG A 243 13.12 13.86 0.43
N GLN A 244 12.44 14.03 1.55
CA GLN A 244 10.98 14.04 1.63
C GLN A 244 10.38 15.22 0.84
N LEU A 245 10.93 16.43 0.99
CA LEU A 245 10.49 17.60 0.25
C LEU A 245 10.75 17.47 -1.27
N HIS A 246 11.89 16.88 -1.66
CA HIS A 246 12.15 16.58 -3.06
C HIS A 246 11.08 15.64 -3.64
N HIS A 247 10.78 14.53 -2.95
CA HIS A 247 9.74 13.60 -3.39
C HIS A 247 8.37 14.27 -3.46
N TYR A 248 8.00 15.07 -2.45
CA TYR A 248 6.76 15.84 -2.42
C TYR A 248 6.66 16.80 -3.63
N ARG A 249 7.74 17.52 -3.96
CA ARG A 249 7.79 18.42 -5.13
C ARG A 249 7.66 17.67 -6.45
N MET A 250 8.21 16.47 -6.55
CA MET A 250 8.04 15.62 -7.74
C MET A 250 6.59 15.16 -7.91
N LEU A 251 5.89 14.82 -6.81
CA LEU A 251 4.45 14.51 -6.85
C LEU A 251 3.61 15.75 -7.22
N GLU A 252 3.96 16.93 -6.70
CA GLU A 252 3.31 18.19 -7.03
C GLU A 252 3.48 18.53 -8.51
N TRP A 253 4.69 18.35 -9.05
CA TRP A 253 4.96 18.51 -10.48
C TRP A 253 4.14 17.53 -11.33
N SER A 254 4.10 16.26 -10.98
CA SER A 254 3.32 15.23 -11.69
C SER A 254 1.81 15.53 -11.69
N ARG A 255 1.30 16.13 -10.61
CA ARG A 255 -0.12 16.52 -10.50
C ARG A 255 -0.47 17.75 -11.36
N ASN A 256 0.44 18.71 -11.44
CA ASN A 256 0.21 20.00 -12.10
C ASN A 256 0.78 20.02 -13.53
N THR A 257 0.27 19.16 -14.40
CA THR A 257 0.79 18.95 -15.77
C THR A 257 0.79 20.18 -16.68
N LEU A 258 0.05 21.23 -16.37
CA LEU A 258 -0.05 22.47 -17.16
C LEU A 258 0.86 23.61 -16.70
N ARG A 259 1.51 23.55 -15.52
CA ARG A 259 2.35 24.63 -14.95
C ARG A 259 3.79 24.21 -14.60
N ASN A 260 4.40 23.37 -15.37
CA ASN A 260 5.41 22.41 -14.91
C ASN A 260 6.86 22.86 -14.74
N ASN A 261 7.33 23.92 -15.41
CA ASN A 261 8.77 24.21 -15.40
C ASN A 261 9.29 24.75 -14.07
N VAL A 262 8.45 25.47 -13.31
CA VAL A 262 8.83 26.05 -12.01
C VAL A 262 8.95 24.97 -10.93
N TYR A 263 8.00 24.04 -10.87
CA TYR A 263 8.01 22.96 -9.87
C TYR A 263 9.13 21.96 -10.10
N LEU A 264 9.44 21.65 -11.37
CA LEU A 264 10.56 20.77 -11.71
C LEU A 264 11.90 21.41 -11.30
N LYS A 265 12.14 22.68 -11.63
CA LYS A 265 13.34 23.40 -11.21
C LYS A 265 13.48 23.42 -9.69
N LYS A 266 12.41 23.72 -8.94
CA LYS A 266 12.41 23.67 -7.47
C LYS A 266 12.67 22.27 -6.92
N ALA A 267 12.12 21.22 -7.54
CA ALA A 267 12.39 19.84 -7.12
C ALA A 267 13.86 19.45 -7.32
N LEU A 268 14.43 19.78 -8.47
CA LEU A 268 15.82 19.47 -8.80
C LEU A 268 16.83 20.24 -7.94
N SER A 269 16.48 21.45 -7.48
CA SER A 269 17.37 22.26 -6.64
C SER A 269 17.45 21.80 -5.18
N LEU A 270 16.50 21.01 -4.70
CA LEU A 270 16.44 20.59 -3.30
C LEU A 270 17.38 19.44 -2.95
N TYR A 271 17.70 18.59 -3.92
CA TYR A 271 18.55 17.44 -3.71
C TYR A 271 19.26 16.99 -4.99
N PRO A 272 20.54 16.67 -4.95
CA PRO A 272 21.28 16.13 -6.08
C PRO A 272 20.87 14.65 -6.31
N TRP A 273 19.66 14.45 -6.81
CA TRP A 273 18.96 13.17 -7.01
C TRP A 273 19.73 12.12 -7.82
N TRP A 274 20.69 12.56 -8.65
CA TRP A 274 21.58 11.66 -9.40
C TRP A 274 22.57 10.91 -8.50
N LYS A 275 22.77 11.34 -7.24
CA LYS A 275 23.63 10.66 -6.25
C LYS A 275 22.91 9.52 -5.55
N ASP A 276 21.59 9.41 -5.71
CA ASP A 276 20.78 8.39 -5.07
C ASP A 276 20.02 7.58 -6.13
N TRP A 277 20.55 6.38 -6.42
CA TRP A 277 20.01 5.50 -7.46
C TRP A 277 18.54 5.08 -7.23
N VAL A 278 18.11 4.95 -5.98
CA VAL A 278 16.71 4.60 -5.63
C VAL A 278 15.78 5.77 -5.92
N LEU A 279 16.17 6.97 -5.50
CA LEU A 279 15.42 8.19 -5.81
C LEU A 279 15.42 8.48 -7.31
N LEU A 280 16.52 8.18 -8.02
CA LEU A 280 16.61 8.33 -9.46
C LEU A 280 15.58 7.45 -10.18
N LYS A 281 15.53 6.15 -9.90
CA LYS A 281 14.53 5.22 -10.48
C LYS A 281 13.10 5.65 -10.20
N ARG A 282 12.82 6.12 -8.98
CA ARG A 282 11.48 6.56 -8.57
C ARG A 282 11.07 7.84 -9.27
N ASN A 283 11.96 8.81 -9.34
CA ASN A 283 11.70 10.09 -9.98
C ASN A 283 11.54 9.96 -11.49
N THR A 284 12.32 9.08 -12.14
CA THR A 284 12.15 8.75 -13.58
C THR A 284 10.75 8.20 -13.84
N LYS A 285 10.24 7.31 -12.98
CA LYS A 285 8.88 6.78 -13.11
C LYS A 285 7.82 7.87 -12.99
N ILE A 286 7.97 8.79 -12.02
CA ILE A 286 7.05 9.93 -11.83
C ILE A 286 7.12 10.88 -13.04
N MET A 287 8.34 11.17 -13.55
CA MET A 287 8.54 12.01 -14.74
C MET A 287 7.94 11.37 -15.99
N MET A 288 8.13 10.05 -16.19
CA MET A 288 7.52 9.32 -17.31
C MET A 288 5.99 9.30 -17.23
N GLN A 289 5.41 9.13 -16.05
CA GLN A 289 3.96 9.21 -15.87
C GLN A 289 3.43 10.61 -16.21
N GLY A 290 4.10 11.66 -15.76
CA GLY A 290 3.77 13.06 -16.14
C GLY A 290 3.92 13.33 -17.64
N PHE A 291 4.90 12.74 -18.30
CA PHE A 291 5.11 12.86 -19.75
C PHE A 291 4.04 12.11 -20.55
N LEU A 292 3.69 10.88 -20.15
CA LEU A 292 2.63 10.08 -20.77
C LEU A 292 1.26 10.77 -20.65
N MET A 293 0.94 11.34 -19.48
CA MET A 293 -0.29 12.13 -19.31
C MET A 293 -0.33 13.36 -20.23
N ARG A 294 0.81 14.02 -20.48
CA ARG A 294 0.89 15.10 -21.47
C ARG A 294 0.66 14.64 -22.90
N PHE A 295 1.17 13.46 -23.25
CA PHE A 295 0.99 12.89 -24.59
C PHE A 295 -0.48 12.56 -24.88
N HIS A 296 -1.17 12.00 -23.87
CA HIS A 296 -2.61 11.72 -23.97
C HIS A 296 -3.46 13.00 -23.95
N ALA A 297 -3.12 13.98 -23.10
CA ALA A 297 -3.82 15.27 -23.08
C ALA A 297 -3.66 16.03 -24.40
N ARG A 298 -2.47 16.02 -25.04
CA ARG A 298 -2.26 16.64 -26.35
C ARG A 298 -3.03 15.93 -27.47
N ARG A 299 -3.23 14.62 -27.41
CA ARG A 299 -4.09 13.90 -28.37
C ARG A 299 -5.58 14.20 -28.19
N ALA A 300 -6.03 14.45 -26.97
CA ALA A 300 -7.42 14.83 -26.67
C ALA A 300 -7.73 16.30 -27.02
N VAL A 301 -6.74 17.20 -26.98
CA VAL A 301 -6.90 18.63 -27.27
C VAL A 301 -6.73 18.97 -28.77
N GLY A 302 -6.31 18.00 -29.59
CA GLY A 302 -6.11 18.20 -31.04
C GLY A 302 -7.38 18.46 -31.87
N THR A 303 -8.54 18.70 -31.25
CA THR A 303 -9.82 18.98 -31.92
C THR A 303 -10.53 20.24 -31.43
N TYR A 304 -9.89 21.11 -30.66
CA TYR A 304 -10.49 22.41 -30.28
C TYR A 304 -9.58 23.56 -30.69
N THR A 305 -10.12 24.44 -31.53
CA THR A 305 -9.56 25.71 -31.99
C THR A 305 -9.43 26.70 -30.83
N GLU A 306 -8.27 27.37 -30.76
CA GLU A 306 -7.94 28.39 -29.76
C GLU A 306 -8.81 29.64 -29.92
N GLU A 307 -9.56 30.01 -28.89
CA GLU A 307 -9.91 31.41 -28.61
C GLU A 307 -9.23 31.89 -27.33
N PRO A 308 -8.61 33.07 -27.32
CA PRO A 308 -7.85 33.52 -26.15
C PRO A 308 -8.76 34.15 -25.11
N VAL A 309 -8.95 33.48 -23.98
CA VAL A 309 -9.62 34.06 -22.81
C VAL A 309 -8.65 34.99 -22.09
N ARG A 310 -8.85 36.30 -22.23
CA ARG A 310 -8.25 37.35 -21.40
C ARG A 310 -8.83 37.29 -20.00
N MET A 311 -8.06 36.84 -19.01
CA MET A 311 -8.41 36.99 -17.60
C MET A 311 -7.88 38.33 -17.07
N LYS A 312 -8.80 39.25 -16.71
CA LYS A 312 -8.50 40.46 -15.94
C LYS A 312 -8.20 40.04 -14.49
N LEU A 313 -7.03 40.48 -13.99
CA LEU A 313 -6.69 40.48 -12.57
C LEU A 313 -7.50 41.58 -11.87
N LYS A 314 -8.20 41.23 -10.85
CA LYS A 314 -8.55 42.07 -9.68
C LYS A 314 -8.33 41.22 -8.44
#